data_bdc952ae0b2bbbd66f6e1aacb4ad85c9
#
_entry.id   bdc952ae0b2bbbd66f6e1aacb4ad85c9
#
_cell.length_a   1.000
_cell.length_b   1.000
_cell.length_c   1.000
_cell.angle_alpha   90.00
_cell.angle_beta   90.00
_cell.angle_gamma   90.00
#
_symmetry.space_group_name_H-M   'P 1'
#
loop_
_entity.id
_entity.type
_entity.pdbx_description
1 polymer ?
#
loop_
_entity_poly.entity_id
_entity_poly.type
_entity_poly.pdbx_seq_one_letter_code
_entity_poly.pdbx_strand_id
1 'polypeptide(L)'
;DKQRDSVIETVQKNFPLNVMYWVKNEDDTYEVLDGQQRTISICEYVSGSFSLNSMYFNNLTDVEQNQILDYKLMVYFCEGNDKEKLDWFKTINIAGEKLTAQELRNAIYTGTWLTEAKKYFSKTGCPAYNIGNDYITGSPIRQDYLETVISWISKDNIEQYMAENQHKPNASELWLYFTSLMNWIKVVFPKYRKEMKGINYGFLYNNYKDQNFDAKKLEEEITTLMQDEDVTKKSGIYEYVLTRNEKYLSIRAFTDKQKREAFERQKGICVKCGVEFEINEMEADHITPWHEGG
;
A
#
# COMPACT_ATOMS: atom_id res chain seq x y z
N ASP A 1 -13.85 22.78 -11.17
CA ASP A 1 -13.82 21.50 -10.42
C ASP A 1 -15.12 21.37 -9.62
N LYS A 2 -15.93 20.33 -9.91
CA LYS A 2 -17.29 20.14 -9.36
C LYS A 2 -17.38 20.19 -7.83
N GLN A 3 -16.40 19.62 -7.15
CA GLN A 3 -16.37 19.62 -5.67
C GLN A 3 -16.04 21.01 -5.11
N ARG A 4 -15.06 21.67 -5.67
CA ARG A 4 -14.66 23.04 -5.32
C ARG A 4 -15.83 24.04 -5.50
N ASP A 5 -16.48 23.95 -6.65
CA ASP A 5 -17.60 24.82 -7.00
C ASP A 5 -18.78 24.62 -6.04
N SER A 6 -19.10 23.36 -5.69
CA SER A 6 -20.14 23.00 -4.72
C SER A 6 -19.89 23.56 -3.31
N VAL A 7 -18.62 23.64 -2.87
CA VAL A 7 -18.27 24.27 -1.58
C VAL A 7 -18.65 25.75 -1.58
N ILE A 8 -18.29 26.49 -2.63
CA ILE A 8 -18.57 27.92 -2.71
C ILE A 8 -20.07 28.19 -2.84
N GLU A 9 -20.80 27.38 -3.64
CA GLU A 9 -22.25 27.48 -3.71
C GLU A 9 -22.93 27.28 -2.34
N THR A 10 -22.41 26.35 -1.53
CA THR A 10 -22.92 26.07 -0.18
C THR A 10 -22.69 27.28 0.73
N VAL A 11 -21.51 27.88 0.67
CA VAL A 11 -21.15 29.09 1.43
C VAL A 11 -22.03 30.29 1.01
N GLN A 12 -22.21 30.49 -0.30
CA GLN A 12 -23.07 31.60 -0.83
C GLN A 12 -24.54 31.43 -0.41
N LYS A 13 -25.03 30.20 -0.24
CA LYS A 13 -26.37 29.92 0.25
C LYS A 13 -26.49 29.97 1.78
N ASN A 14 -25.39 30.23 2.46
CA ASN A 14 -25.28 30.16 3.93
C ASN A 14 -25.76 28.81 4.49
N PHE A 15 -25.58 27.72 3.74
CA PHE A 15 -25.87 26.38 4.21
C PHE A 15 -24.69 25.81 4.99
N PRO A 16 -24.90 24.95 6.00
CA PRO A 16 -23.84 24.42 6.80
C PRO A 16 -22.93 23.51 5.98
N LEU A 17 -21.63 23.75 6.05
CA LEU A 17 -20.61 22.80 5.64
C LEU A 17 -20.40 21.77 6.76
N ASN A 18 -19.98 20.56 6.38
CA ASN A 18 -19.60 19.56 7.37
C ASN A 18 -18.48 20.09 8.28
N VAL A 19 -18.47 19.62 9.51
CA VAL A 19 -17.44 19.91 10.51
C VAL A 19 -16.06 19.64 9.94
N MET A 20 -15.10 20.51 10.27
CA MET A 20 -13.68 20.34 9.98
C MET A 20 -12.92 20.00 11.25
N TYR A 21 -11.81 19.30 11.12
CA TYR A 21 -11.00 18.87 12.24
C TYR A 21 -9.56 19.35 12.06
N TRP A 22 -9.09 20.15 13.00
CA TRP A 22 -7.77 20.76 12.97
C TRP A 22 -6.99 20.40 14.22
N VAL A 23 -5.67 20.33 14.11
CA VAL A 23 -4.75 20.18 15.25
C VAL A 23 -4.02 21.49 15.42
N LYS A 24 -3.93 21.95 16.66
CA LYS A 24 -3.09 23.07 17.04
C LYS A 24 -1.68 22.57 17.36
N ASN A 25 -0.67 23.12 16.68
CA ASN A 25 0.74 22.83 16.94
C ASN A 25 1.29 23.72 18.06
N GLU A 26 2.46 23.35 18.61
CA GLU A 26 3.12 24.11 19.69
C GLU A 26 3.55 25.53 19.28
N ASP A 27 3.75 25.76 17.98
CA ASP A 27 4.12 27.06 17.39
C ASP A 27 2.91 27.95 17.03
N ASP A 28 1.72 27.63 17.59
CA ASP A 28 0.45 28.29 17.27
C ASP A 28 -0.01 28.18 15.81
N THR A 29 0.59 27.32 15.02
CA THR A 29 0.08 26.95 13.69
C THR A 29 -0.99 25.87 13.78
N TYR A 30 -1.75 25.67 12.70
CA TYR A 30 -2.80 24.68 12.63
C TYR A 30 -2.58 23.73 11.48
N GLU A 31 -2.77 22.43 11.75
CA GLU A 31 -2.79 21.39 10.75
C GLU A 31 -4.23 20.93 10.52
N VAL A 32 -4.65 20.89 9.25
CA VAL A 32 -6.00 20.46 8.88
C VAL A 32 -6.01 18.93 8.71
N LEU A 33 -6.64 18.21 9.63
CA LEU A 33 -6.82 16.76 9.55
C LEU A 33 -7.95 16.39 8.57
N ASP A 34 -9.10 17.05 8.68
CA ASP A 34 -10.21 16.93 7.71
C ASP A 34 -10.76 18.31 7.34
N GLY A 35 -11.27 18.40 6.11
CA GLY A 35 -11.78 19.66 5.54
C GLY A 35 -10.76 20.40 4.70
N GLN A 36 -9.60 19.82 4.37
CA GLN A 36 -8.56 20.47 3.56
C GLN A 36 -9.10 21.01 2.24
N GLN A 37 -9.88 20.22 1.49
CA GLN A 37 -10.46 20.67 0.22
C GLN A 37 -11.45 21.83 0.41
N ARG A 38 -12.23 21.81 1.48
CA ARG A 38 -13.18 22.89 1.83
C ARG A 38 -12.43 24.18 2.16
N THR A 39 -11.39 24.08 3.00
CA THR A 39 -10.53 25.21 3.38
C THR A 39 -9.84 25.81 2.16
N ILE A 40 -9.19 24.98 1.34
CA ILE A 40 -8.50 25.43 0.12
C ILE A 40 -9.49 26.10 -0.84
N SER A 41 -10.67 25.49 -1.08
CA SER A 41 -11.66 26.07 -2.00
C SER A 41 -12.11 27.46 -1.59
N ILE A 42 -12.37 27.68 -0.30
CA ILE A 42 -12.77 29.00 0.22
C ILE A 42 -11.61 29.99 0.08
N CYS A 43 -10.40 29.64 0.50
CA CYS A 43 -9.23 30.51 0.39
C CYS A 43 -8.90 30.88 -1.05
N GLU A 44 -8.91 29.91 -1.97
CA GLU A 44 -8.62 30.16 -3.39
C GLU A 44 -9.70 31.03 -4.06
N TYR A 45 -10.98 30.86 -3.68
CA TYR A 45 -12.04 31.71 -4.22
C TYR A 45 -11.90 33.14 -3.74
N VAL A 46 -11.70 33.36 -2.44
CA VAL A 46 -11.51 34.68 -1.83
C VAL A 46 -10.25 35.38 -2.37
N SER A 47 -9.19 34.63 -2.64
CA SER A 47 -7.98 35.15 -3.27
C SER A 47 -8.14 35.48 -4.76
N GLY A 48 -9.28 35.09 -5.36
CA GLY A 48 -9.52 35.30 -6.80
C GLY A 48 -8.79 34.33 -7.71
N SER A 49 -8.38 33.18 -7.20
CA SER A 49 -7.65 32.16 -8.00
C SER A 49 -8.55 31.44 -9.00
N PHE A 50 -9.85 31.45 -8.80
CA PHE A 50 -10.83 30.89 -9.75
C PHE A 50 -12.19 31.61 -9.68
N SER A 51 -13.03 31.40 -10.68
CA SER A 51 -14.40 31.94 -10.76
C SER A 51 -15.44 30.84 -10.60
N LEU A 52 -16.56 31.17 -9.96
CA LEU A 52 -17.78 30.33 -9.95
C LEU A 52 -18.82 30.98 -10.88
N ASN A 53 -19.37 30.20 -11.83
CA ASN A 53 -20.33 30.72 -12.82
C ASN A 53 -19.86 32.01 -13.54
N SER A 54 -18.57 32.08 -13.89
CA SER A 54 -17.86 33.19 -14.49
C SER A 54 -17.74 34.46 -13.59
N MET A 55 -18.05 34.36 -12.30
CA MET A 55 -17.91 35.41 -11.31
C MET A 55 -16.74 35.12 -10.37
N TYR A 56 -15.74 35.98 -10.36
CA TYR A 56 -14.68 35.98 -9.35
C TYR A 56 -15.16 36.68 -8.08
N PHE A 57 -14.55 36.35 -6.94
CA PHE A 57 -14.87 36.96 -5.66
C PHE A 57 -14.89 38.50 -5.74
N ASN A 58 -13.88 39.12 -6.38
CA ASN A 58 -13.76 40.55 -6.53
C ASN A 58 -14.83 41.19 -7.47
N ASN A 59 -15.59 40.39 -8.20
CA ASN A 59 -16.68 40.82 -9.06
C ASN A 59 -18.06 40.77 -8.36
N LEU A 60 -18.09 40.22 -7.14
CA LEU A 60 -19.28 40.16 -6.31
C LEU A 60 -19.57 41.57 -5.70
N THR A 61 -20.83 41.82 -5.35
CA THR A 61 -21.20 43.00 -4.58
C THR A 61 -20.62 42.95 -3.16
N ASP A 62 -20.46 44.08 -2.51
CA ASP A 62 -19.96 44.12 -1.12
C ASP A 62 -20.79 43.27 -0.14
N VAL A 63 -22.09 43.19 -0.37
CA VAL A 63 -23.00 42.34 0.43
C VAL A 63 -22.67 40.85 0.26
N GLU A 64 -22.46 40.42 -0.99
CA GLU A 64 -22.12 39.02 -1.30
C GLU A 64 -20.72 38.66 -0.81
N GLN A 65 -19.74 39.55 -0.93
CA GLN A 65 -18.39 39.39 -0.40
C GLN A 65 -18.43 39.23 1.13
N ASN A 66 -19.13 40.13 1.82
CA ASN A 66 -19.25 40.08 3.27
C ASN A 66 -19.98 38.80 3.74
N GLN A 67 -20.98 38.35 3.01
CA GLN A 67 -21.65 37.06 3.32
C GLN A 67 -20.68 35.90 3.31
N ILE A 68 -19.74 35.85 2.36
CA ILE A 68 -18.72 34.80 2.28
C ILE A 68 -17.67 34.97 3.38
N LEU A 69 -17.22 36.21 3.65
CA LEU A 69 -16.21 36.50 4.67
C LEU A 69 -16.71 36.25 6.10
N ASP A 70 -17.99 36.52 6.34
CA ASP A 70 -18.63 36.34 7.64
C ASP A 70 -19.17 34.89 7.86
N TYR A 71 -19.03 34.02 6.84
CA TYR A 71 -19.50 32.63 6.93
C TYR A 71 -18.84 31.90 8.10
N LYS A 72 -19.63 31.24 8.93
CA LYS A 72 -19.16 30.55 10.14
C LYS A 72 -18.77 29.12 9.82
N LEU A 73 -17.49 28.82 9.94
CA LEU A 73 -16.95 27.46 9.85
C LEU A 73 -17.08 26.76 11.22
N MET A 74 -17.52 25.51 11.20
CA MET A 74 -17.50 24.67 12.38
C MET A 74 -16.19 23.87 12.38
N VAL A 75 -15.32 24.15 13.34
CA VAL A 75 -14.01 23.54 13.46
C VAL A 75 -13.86 22.93 14.85
N TYR A 76 -13.54 21.63 14.90
CA TYR A 76 -13.08 20.98 16.12
C TYR A 76 -11.56 20.99 16.17
N PHE A 77 -11.00 21.45 17.29
CA PHE A 77 -9.58 21.34 17.58
C PHE A 77 -9.32 20.02 18.28
N CYS A 78 -8.47 19.20 17.66
CA CYS A 78 -8.10 17.88 18.14
C CYS A 78 -6.78 17.97 18.92
N GLU A 79 -6.74 17.37 20.10
CA GLU A 79 -5.56 17.22 20.93
C GLU A 79 -5.24 15.73 21.08
N GLY A 80 -3.97 15.40 21.32
CA GLY A 80 -3.51 14.02 21.50
C GLY A 80 -2.21 13.73 20.78
N ASN A 81 -1.61 12.57 21.06
CA ASN A 81 -0.44 12.10 20.31
C ASN A 81 -0.84 11.54 18.93
N ASP A 82 0.14 11.33 18.05
CA ASP A 82 -0.11 10.93 16.66
C ASP A 82 -0.88 9.60 16.55
N LYS A 83 -0.62 8.67 17.46
CA LYS A 83 -1.32 7.39 17.49
C LYS A 83 -2.81 7.56 17.85
N GLU A 84 -3.11 8.37 18.86
CA GLU A 84 -4.49 8.66 19.26
C GLU A 84 -5.25 9.40 18.16
N LYS A 85 -4.59 10.36 17.48
CA LYS A 85 -5.15 11.07 16.33
C LYS A 85 -5.46 10.10 15.19
N LEU A 86 -4.54 9.17 14.88
CA LEU A 86 -4.72 8.17 13.84
C LEU A 86 -5.87 7.22 14.12
N ASP A 87 -5.95 6.69 15.34
CA ASP A 87 -7.00 5.75 15.74
C ASP A 87 -8.39 6.43 15.75
N TRP A 88 -8.46 7.67 16.22
CA TRP A 88 -9.67 8.46 16.15
C TRP A 88 -10.08 8.78 14.70
N PHE A 89 -9.14 9.14 13.85
CA PHE A 89 -9.40 9.46 12.45
C PHE A 89 -9.88 8.24 11.65
N LYS A 90 -9.35 7.05 11.93
CA LYS A 90 -9.88 5.78 11.41
C LYS A 90 -11.35 5.60 11.77
N THR A 91 -11.74 5.99 12.98
CA THR A 91 -13.10 5.83 13.48
C THR A 91 -14.10 6.77 12.81
N ILE A 92 -13.76 8.04 12.60
CA ILE A 92 -14.68 9.02 11.98
C ILE A 92 -14.79 8.88 10.47
N ASN A 93 -13.80 8.29 9.81
CA ASN A 93 -13.75 8.14 8.35
C ASN A 93 -14.73 7.08 7.79
N ILE A 94 -15.55 6.47 8.66
CA ILE A 94 -16.53 5.44 8.29
C ILE A 94 -17.69 6.01 7.46
N ALA A 95 -17.96 7.32 7.50
CA ALA A 95 -19.16 7.96 6.93
C ALA A 95 -18.94 8.68 5.56
N GLY A 96 -17.70 8.71 5.01
CA GLY A 96 -17.36 9.43 3.80
C GLY A 96 -16.65 8.60 2.73
N GLU A 97 -16.00 9.26 1.78
CA GLU A 97 -15.11 8.58 0.83
C GLU A 97 -13.93 7.99 1.62
N LYS A 98 -13.85 6.67 1.66
CA LYS A 98 -12.87 5.95 2.49
C LYS A 98 -11.46 6.28 2.04
N LEU A 99 -10.72 6.99 2.89
CA LEU A 99 -9.29 7.16 2.72
C LEU A 99 -8.58 5.82 2.93
N THR A 100 -7.52 5.59 2.19
CA THR A 100 -6.64 4.44 2.44
C THR A 100 -5.90 4.63 3.76
N ALA A 101 -5.37 3.53 4.31
CA ALA A 101 -4.55 3.60 5.53
C ALA A 101 -3.35 4.55 5.35
N GLN A 102 -2.75 4.57 4.14
CA GLN A 102 -1.62 5.45 3.86
C GLN A 102 -2.03 6.91 3.71
N GLU A 103 -3.19 7.20 3.14
CA GLU A 103 -3.72 8.57 3.09
C GLU A 103 -3.96 9.14 4.50
N LEU A 104 -4.42 8.29 5.44
CA LEU A 104 -4.57 8.65 6.85
C LEU A 104 -3.21 8.94 7.51
N ARG A 105 -2.23 8.05 7.33
CA ARG A 105 -0.86 8.26 7.84
C ARG A 105 -0.24 9.53 7.28
N ASN A 106 -0.47 9.82 6.01
CA ASN A 106 0.03 11.03 5.38
C ASN A 106 -0.53 12.32 6.00
N ALA A 107 -1.74 12.29 6.53
CA ALA A 107 -2.33 13.42 7.24
C ALA A 107 -1.69 13.62 8.63
N ILE A 108 -1.36 12.52 9.32
CA ILE A 108 -0.78 12.57 10.67
C ILE A 108 0.72 12.90 10.66
N TYR A 109 1.47 12.25 9.77
CA TYR A 109 2.93 12.38 9.69
C TYR A 109 3.35 13.38 8.61
N THR A 110 2.61 14.51 8.52
CA THR A 110 2.94 15.61 7.60
C THR A 110 4.30 16.21 7.95
N GLY A 111 5.11 16.49 6.92
CA GLY A 111 6.44 17.07 7.10
C GLY A 111 7.23 17.16 5.81
N THR A 112 8.46 17.69 5.91
CA THR A 112 9.36 17.88 4.77
C THR A 112 9.70 16.56 4.08
N TRP A 113 9.95 15.53 4.86
CA TRP A 113 10.23 14.17 4.36
C TRP A 113 9.07 13.62 3.52
N LEU A 114 7.84 13.67 4.06
CA LEU A 114 6.66 13.17 3.35
C LEU A 114 6.39 13.97 2.06
N THR A 115 6.56 15.29 2.12
CA THR A 115 6.38 16.17 0.96
C THR A 115 7.32 15.75 -0.18
N GLU A 116 8.55 15.41 0.14
CA GLU A 116 9.52 14.92 -0.85
C GLU A 116 9.22 13.49 -1.30
N ALA A 117 8.92 12.56 -0.37
CA ALA A 117 8.54 11.19 -0.70
C ALA A 117 7.38 11.14 -1.71
N LYS A 118 6.36 11.99 -1.54
CA LYS A 118 5.21 12.10 -2.47
C LYS A 118 5.62 12.51 -3.88
N LYS A 119 6.71 13.24 -4.08
CA LYS A 119 7.21 13.57 -5.43
C LYS A 119 7.66 12.32 -6.18
N TYR A 120 8.24 11.36 -5.47
CA TYR A 120 8.72 10.11 -6.06
C TYR A 120 7.63 9.05 -6.20
N PHE A 121 6.65 8.98 -5.27
CA PHE A 121 5.78 7.82 -5.12
C PHE A 121 4.29 8.08 -5.34
N SER A 122 3.81 9.35 -5.31
CA SER A 122 2.38 9.64 -5.11
C SER A 122 1.72 10.45 -6.23
N LYS A 123 2.28 10.46 -7.43
CA LYS A 123 1.72 11.18 -8.59
C LYS A 123 1.56 10.26 -9.78
N THR A 124 0.60 10.59 -10.65
CA THR A 124 0.51 9.92 -11.96
C THR A 124 1.84 10.08 -12.71
N GLY A 125 2.39 8.96 -13.21
CA GLY A 125 3.66 8.97 -13.91
C GLY A 125 4.87 9.36 -13.06
N CYS A 126 4.77 9.23 -11.73
CA CYS A 126 5.89 9.50 -10.83
C CYS A 126 7.09 8.58 -11.10
N PRO A 127 8.31 8.95 -10.67
CA PRO A 127 9.50 8.14 -10.91
C PRO A 127 9.36 6.69 -10.45
N ALA A 128 8.73 6.44 -9.30
CA ALA A 128 8.50 5.08 -8.79
C ALA A 128 7.56 4.27 -9.67
N TYR A 129 6.53 4.89 -10.23
CA TYR A 129 5.63 4.22 -11.16
C TYR A 129 6.37 3.80 -12.43
N ASN A 130 7.17 4.70 -13.00
CA ASN A 130 7.90 4.42 -14.24
C ASN A 130 8.91 3.26 -14.11
N ILE A 131 9.43 3.04 -12.89
CA ILE A 131 10.42 1.98 -12.63
C ILE A 131 9.76 0.70 -12.15
N GLY A 132 8.66 0.80 -11.37
CA GLY A 132 8.11 -0.30 -10.57
C GLY A 132 6.74 -0.80 -11.00
N ASN A 133 6.10 -0.27 -12.05
CA ASN A 133 4.74 -0.64 -12.45
C ASN A 133 4.57 -2.13 -12.84
N ASP A 134 5.65 -2.76 -13.24
CA ASP A 134 5.68 -4.19 -13.55
C ASP A 134 5.72 -5.07 -12.30
N TYR A 135 6.11 -4.52 -11.17
CA TYR A 135 6.37 -5.26 -9.93
C TYR A 135 5.41 -4.91 -8.79
N ILE A 136 4.95 -3.65 -8.72
CA ILE A 136 4.07 -3.16 -7.66
C ILE A 136 2.62 -3.08 -8.17
N THR A 137 1.69 -3.48 -7.32
CA THR A 137 0.24 -3.34 -7.55
C THR A 137 -0.30 -2.02 -7.00
N GLY A 138 -1.49 -1.65 -7.44
CA GLY A 138 -2.18 -0.46 -6.95
C GLY A 138 -1.86 0.82 -7.73
N SER A 139 -2.22 1.97 -7.17
CA SER A 139 -2.15 3.28 -7.79
C SER A 139 -1.30 4.26 -6.98
N PRO A 140 -0.34 4.97 -7.60
CA PRO A 140 0.42 6.01 -6.89
C PRO A 140 -0.46 7.09 -6.28
N ILE A 141 -1.57 7.47 -6.95
CA ILE A 141 -2.49 8.51 -6.46
C ILE A 141 -3.17 8.07 -5.16
N ARG A 142 -3.51 6.77 -5.04
CA ARG A 142 -4.08 6.18 -3.82
C ARG A 142 -3.01 5.82 -2.78
N GLN A 143 -1.79 6.27 -2.98
CA GLN A 143 -0.63 6.10 -2.10
C GLN A 143 -0.10 4.66 -1.98
N ASP A 144 -0.59 3.72 -2.80
CA ASP A 144 -0.22 2.30 -2.72
C ASP A 144 1.29 2.07 -2.92
N TYR A 145 1.92 2.85 -3.82
CA TYR A 145 3.37 2.78 -4.04
C TYR A 145 4.16 3.25 -2.82
N LEU A 146 3.75 4.38 -2.23
CA LEU A 146 4.39 4.92 -1.03
C LEU A 146 4.24 3.94 0.14
N GLU A 147 3.02 3.45 0.39
CA GLU A 147 2.74 2.47 1.44
C GLU A 147 3.58 1.21 1.28
N THR A 148 3.60 0.64 0.08
CA THR A 148 4.35 -0.59 -0.22
C THR A 148 5.85 -0.41 0.06
N VAL A 149 6.45 0.68 -0.38
CA VAL A 149 7.90 0.88 -0.20
C VAL A 149 8.25 1.19 1.26
N ILE A 150 7.41 1.93 1.98
CA ILE A 150 7.59 2.14 3.42
C ILE A 150 7.46 0.81 4.17
N SER A 151 6.43 -0.01 3.87
CA SER A 151 6.26 -1.34 4.44
C SER A 151 7.52 -2.20 4.22
N TRP A 152 8.09 -2.19 3.04
CA TRP A 152 9.28 -2.95 2.72
C TRP A 152 10.53 -2.52 3.52
N ILE A 153 10.83 -1.22 3.58
CA ILE A 153 12.02 -0.72 4.30
C ILE A 153 11.87 -0.84 5.81
N SER A 154 10.64 -0.66 6.32
CA SER A 154 10.35 -0.70 7.75
C SER A 154 10.03 -2.10 8.28
N LYS A 155 9.95 -3.12 7.40
CA LYS A 155 9.46 -4.47 7.74
C LYS A 155 8.09 -4.42 8.42
N ASP A 156 7.16 -3.72 7.75
CA ASP A 156 5.76 -3.48 8.16
C ASP A 156 5.54 -2.56 9.38
N ASN A 157 6.60 -1.94 9.91
CA ASN A 157 6.49 -0.92 10.96
C ASN A 157 6.30 0.49 10.39
N ILE A 158 5.29 0.68 9.53
CA ILE A 158 5.08 1.89 8.71
C ILE A 158 4.96 3.14 9.59
N GLU A 159 4.15 3.10 10.64
CA GLU A 159 3.85 4.27 11.49
C GLU A 159 5.10 4.73 12.24
N GLN A 160 5.86 3.78 12.80
CA GLN A 160 7.13 4.10 13.46
C GLN A 160 8.13 4.74 12.48
N TYR A 161 8.26 4.15 11.29
CA TYR A 161 9.17 4.67 10.26
C TYR A 161 8.79 6.09 9.83
N MET A 162 7.49 6.36 9.65
CA MET A 162 7.01 7.69 9.27
C MET A 162 7.24 8.72 10.38
N ALA A 163 7.00 8.36 11.65
CA ALA A 163 7.25 9.23 12.80
C ALA A 163 8.75 9.58 12.93
N GLU A 164 9.64 8.60 12.83
CA GLU A 164 11.10 8.80 12.93
C GLU A 164 11.67 9.66 11.79
N ASN A 165 11.03 9.62 10.62
CA ASN A 165 11.49 10.34 9.44
C ASN A 165 10.77 11.68 9.21
N GLN A 166 9.66 11.96 9.87
CA GLN A 166 8.75 13.08 9.62
C GLN A 166 9.47 14.42 9.40
N HIS A 167 10.47 14.71 10.24
CA HIS A 167 11.20 15.99 10.23
C HIS A 167 12.52 15.95 9.46
N LYS A 168 12.87 14.80 8.84
CA LYS A 168 14.06 14.74 7.98
C LYS A 168 13.90 15.68 6.77
N PRO A 169 14.99 16.30 6.31
CA PRO A 169 14.94 17.30 5.23
C PRO A 169 14.56 16.71 3.86
N ASN A 170 14.75 15.40 3.66
CA ASN A 170 14.48 14.72 2.40
C ASN A 170 14.14 13.24 2.58
N ALA A 171 13.62 12.63 1.51
CA ALA A 171 13.28 11.21 1.44
C ALA A 171 14.29 10.39 0.59
N SER A 172 15.52 10.86 0.48
CA SER A 172 16.55 10.22 -0.37
C SER A 172 16.87 8.79 0.04
N GLU A 173 16.82 8.47 1.35
CA GLU A 173 17.02 7.11 1.86
C GLU A 173 15.96 6.14 1.33
N LEU A 174 14.69 6.53 1.40
CA LEU A 174 13.58 5.73 0.86
C LEU A 174 13.71 5.53 -0.65
N TRP A 175 14.07 6.60 -1.36
CA TRP A 175 14.28 6.54 -2.81
C TRP A 175 15.44 5.63 -3.20
N LEU A 176 16.56 5.73 -2.51
CA LEU A 176 17.74 4.88 -2.74
C LEU A 176 17.42 3.41 -2.45
N TYR A 177 16.74 3.13 -1.34
CA TYR A 177 16.27 1.79 -1.02
C TYR A 177 15.42 1.21 -2.16
N PHE A 178 14.41 1.96 -2.61
CA PHE A 178 13.53 1.54 -3.69
C PHE A 178 14.27 1.27 -4.99
N THR A 179 15.13 2.18 -5.44
CA THR A 179 15.88 2.02 -6.69
C THR A 179 16.88 0.87 -6.63
N SER A 180 17.54 0.68 -5.49
CA SER A 180 18.44 -0.45 -5.25
C SER A 180 17.70 -1.78 -5.30
N LEU A 181 16.52 -1.85 -4.68
CA LEU A 181 15.65 -3.03 -4.71
C LEU A 181 15.18 -3.33 -6.15
N MET A 182 14.74 -2.33 -6.91
CA MET A 182 14.30 -2.52 -8.30
C MET A 182 15.45 -2.99 -9.20
N ASN A 183 16.65 -2.47 -9.01
CA ASN A 183 17.84 -2.93 -9.73
C ASN A 183 18.20 -4.37 -9.36
N TRP A 184 18.13 -4.71 -8.08
CA TRP A 184 18.38 -6.07 -7.60
C TRP A 184 17.39 -7.07 -8.21
N ILE A 185 16.10 -6.76 -8.27
CA ILE A 185 15.11 -7.63 -8.95
C ILE A 185 15.53 -7.91 -10.38
N LYS A 186 15.91 -6.88 -11.14
CA LYS A 186 16.30 -7.02 -12.55
C LYS A 186 17.58 -7.83 -12.76
N VAL A 187 18.47 -7.80 -11.77
CA VAL A 187 19.71 -8.62 -11.80
C VAL A 187 19.41 -10.07 -11.47
N VAL A 188 18.62 -10.32 -10.43
CA VAL A 188 18.28 -11.69 -9.99
C VAL A 188 17.30 -12.37 -10.94
N PHE A 189 16.33 -11.62 -11.46
CA PHE A 189 15.28 -12.09 -12.37
C PHE A 189 15.30 -11.29 -13.69
N PRO A 190 16.22 -11.55 -14.60
CA PRO A 190 16.41 -10.72 -15.80
C PRO A 190 15.26 -10.80 -16.81
N LYS A 191 14.48 -11.89 -16.76
CA LYS A 191 13.33 -12.07 -17.66
C LYS A 191 12.03 -11.73 -16.93
N TYR A 192 11.41 -10.65 -17.36
CA TYR A 192 10.10 -10.24 -16.82
C TYR A 192 8.98 -11.20 -17.22
N ARG A 193 8.09 -11.50 -16.29
CA ARG A 193 6.81 -12.17 -16.49
C ARG A 193 5.72 -11.48 -15.65
N LYS A 194 4.48 -11.52 -16.14
CA LYS A 194 3.34 -10.87 -15.45
C LYS A 194 3.12 -11.37 -14.02
N GLU A 195 3.51 -12.60 -13.72
CA GLU A 195 3.43 -13.25 -12.40
C GLU A 195 4.37 -12.60 -11.36
N MET A 196 5.30 -11.77 -11.79
CA MET A 196 6.20 -11.00 -10.92
C MET A 196 5.49 -9.83 -10.24
N LYS A 197 4.30 -9.44 -10.72
CA LYS A 197 3.58 -8.31 -10.16
C LYS A 197 2.95 -8.65 -8.82
N GLY A 198 3.20 -7.84 -7.79
CA GLY A 198 2.59 -7.97 -6.46
C GLY A 198 3.30 -8.92 -5.51
N ILE A 199 4.51 -9.37 -5.83
CA ILE A 199 5.36 -10.16 -4.93
C ILE A 199 5.90 -9.26 -3.80
N ASN A 200 6.11 -9.82 -2.61
CA ASN A 200 6.74 -9.11 -1.51
C ASN A 200 8.27 -9.00 -1.72
N TYR A 201 8.67 -8.15 -2.65
CA TYR A 201 10.08 -7.95 -2.94
C TYR A 201 10.87 -7.32 -1.79
N GLY A 202 10.22 -6.58 -0.91
CA GLY A 202 10.87 -6.06 0.29
C GLY A 202 11.40 -7.17 1.19
N PHE A 203 10.58 -8.20 1.43
CA PHE A 203 11.00 -9.38 2.16
C PHE A 203 12.20 -10.07 1.47
N LEU A 204 12.11 -10.31 0.16
CA LEU A 204 13.18 -10.98 -0.58
C LEU A 204 14.47 -10.16 -0.57
N TYR A 205 14.39 -8.88 -0.87
CA TYR A 205 15.56 -7.99 -0.90
C TYR A 205 16.22 -7.90 0.48
N ASN A 206 15.45 -7.65 1.53
CA ASN A 206 16.00 -7.48 2.87
C ASN A 206 16.71 -8.72 3.42
N ASN A 207 16.33 -9.92 2.97
CA ASN A 207 16.93 -11.18 3.44
C ASN A 207 18.01 -11.73 2.49
N TYR A 208 17.97 -11.40 1.19
CA TYR A 208 18.76 -12.08 0.19
C TYR A 208 19.66 -11.17 -0.66
N LYS A 209 19.63 -9.83 -0.46
CA LYS A 209 20.39 -8.87 -1.28
C LYS A 209 21.91 -9.08 -1.26
N ASP A 210 22.43 -9.64 -0.17
CA ASP A 210 23.86 -9.87 0.04
C ASP A 210 24.32 -11.27 -0.43
N GLN A 211 23.39 -12.07 -0.98
CA GLN A 211 23.68 -13.39 -1.55
C GLN A 211 23.96 -13.28 -3.05
N ASN A 212 24.89 -14.10 -3.53
CA ASN A 212 25.19 -14.21 -4.95
C ASN A 212 24.32 -15.30 -5.58
N PHE A 213 23.49 -14.91 -6.53
CA PHE A 213 22.66 -15.82 -7.30
C PHE A 213 23.17 -15.97 -8.72
N ASP A 214 23.16 -17.19 -9.23
CA ASP A 214 23.34 -17.47 -10.65
C ASP A 214 22.00 -17.24 -11.35
N ALA A 215 21.83 -16.05 -11.92
CA ALA A 215 20.57 -15.65 -12.58
C ALA A 215 20.17 -16.61 -13.72
N LYS A 216 21.15 -17.26 -14.38
CA LYS A 216 20.87 -18.21 -15.44
C LYS A 216 20.27 -19.50 -14.90
N LYS A 217 20.83 -20.05 -13.83
CA LYS A 217 20.29 -21.24 -13.14
C LYS A 217 18.91 -20.96 -12.56
N LEU A 218 18.73 -19.78 -11.93
CA LEU A 218 17.40 -19.38 -11.44
C LEU A 218 16.37 -19.30 -12.57
N GLU A 219 16.73 -18.74 -13.71
CA GLU A 219 15.82 -18.65 -14.86
C GLU A 219 15.47 -20.01 -15.45
N GLU A 220 16.42 -20.95 -15.52
CA GLU A 220 16.17 -22.33 -15.94
C GLU A 220 15.18 -23.01 -14.99
N GLU A 221 15.39 -22.90 -13.67
CA GLU A 221 14.50 -23.44 -12.65
C GLU A 221 13.11 -22.79 -12.72
N ILE A 222 13.01 -21.46 -12.77
CA ILE A 222 11.75 -20.74 -12.92
C ILE A 222 11.00 -21.23 -14.17
N THR A 223 11.69 -21.41 -15.28
CA THR A 223 11.06 -21.88 -16.52
C THR A 223 10.47 -23.27 -16.36
N THR A 224 11.16 -24.18 -15.70
CA THR A 224 10.67 -25.53 -15.38
C THR A 224 9.43 -25.48 -14.51
N LEU A 225 9.48 -24.72 -13.40
CA LEU A 225 8.36 -24.56 -12.47
C LEU A 225 7.14 -23.87 -13.09
N MET A 226 7.33 -22.96 -14.04
CA MET A 226 6.23 -22.34 -14.80
C MET A 226 5.45 -23.34 -15.66
N GLN A 227 6.10 -24.41 -16.12
CA GLN A 227 5.49 -25.44 -16.95
C GLN A 227 4.86 -26.56 -16.10
N ASP A 228 5.22 -26.66 -14.84
CA ASP A 228 4.75 -27.69 -13.93
C ASP A 228 3.28 -27.46 -13.54
N GLU A 229 2.41 -28.41 -13.86
CA GLU A 229 0.96 -28.30 -13.60
C GLU A 229 0.61 -28.40 -12.11
N ASP A 230 1.46 -28.96 -11.28
CA ASP A 230 1.25 -29.10 -9.85
C ASP A 230 1.55 -27.81 -9.09
N VAL A 231 2.32 -26.90 -9.67
CA VAL A 231 2.54 -25.56 -9.14
C VAL A 231 1.33 -24.67 -9.45
N THR A 232 0.43 -24.52 -8.50
CA THR A 232 -0.82 -23.75 -8.72
C THR A 232 -0.64 -22.24 -8.56
N LYS A 233 0.31 -21.80 -7.72
CA LYS A 233 0.62 -20.36 -7.52
C LYS A 233 1.90 -19.97 -8.24
N LYS A 234 1.79 -19.64 -9.52
CA LYS A 234 2.95 -19.29 -10.36
C LYS A 234 3.73 -18.05 -9.87
N SER A 235 3.08 -17.07 -9.24
CA SER A 235 3.79 -15.94 -8.63
C SER A 235 4.71 -16.35 -7.48
N GLY A 236 4.33 -17.38 -6.72
CA GLY A 236 5.13 -17.90 -5.60
C GLY A 236 6.44 -18.56 -6.00
N ILE A 237 6.64 -18.85 -7.29
CA ILE A 237 7.90 -19.43 -7.82
C ILE A 237 9.08 -18.51 -7.49
N TYR A 238 8.90 -17.20 -7.60
CA TYR A 238 9.97 -16.22 -7.34
C TYR A 238 10.39 -16.17 -5.86
N GLU A 239 9.43 -16.39 -4.97
CA GLU A 239 9.70 -16.51 -3.53
C GLU A 239 10.36 -17.86 -3.24
N TYR A 240 9.85 -18.94 -3.83
CA TYR A 240 10.37 -20.30 -3.66
C TYR A 240 11.83 -20.45 -4.07
N VAL A 241 12.22 -19.98 -5.26
CA VAL A 241 13.59 -20.17 -5.77
C VAL A 241 14.66 -19.50 -4.92
N LEU A 242 14.29 -18.52 -4.10
CA LEU A 242 15.20 -17.87 -3.15
C LEU A 242 15.10 -18.46 -1.74
N THR A 243 13.88 -18.78 -1.27
CA THR A 243 13.62 -19.22 0.11
C THR A 243 13.70 -20.72 0.29
N ARG A 244 13.53 -21.49 -0.80
CA ARG A 244 13.35 -22.95 -0.83
C ARG A 244 12.14 -23.44 -0.01
N ASN A 245 11.15 -22.59 0.21
CA ASN A 245 9.95 -22.92 0.95
C ASN A 245 8.78 -23.24 0.00
N GLU A 246 8.41 -24.52 -0.10
CA GLU A 246 7.37 -25.03 -1.00
C GLU A 246 5.98 -24.45 -0.74
N LYS A 247 5.71 -23.87 0.45
CA LYS A 247 4.45 -23.19 0.74
C LYS A 247 4.12 -22.07 -0.24
N TYR A 248 5.14 -21.42 -0.83
CA TYR A 248 4.91 -20.38 -1.83
C TYR A 248 4.32 -20.93 -3.13
N LEU A 249 4.57 -22.17 -3.49
CA LEU A 249 4.13 -22.78 -4.74
C LEU A 249 2.65 -23.17 -4.72
N SER A 250 2.06 -23.35 -3.52
CA SER A 250 0.70 -23.90 -3.35
C SER A 250 0.51 -25.15 -4.22
N ILE A 251 1.38 -26.14 -4.00
CA ILE A 251 1.39 -27.40 -4.76
C ILE A 251 -0.01 -28.02 -4.70
N ARG A 252 -0.45 -28.59 -5.80
CA ARG A 252 -1.76 -29.21 -5.91
C ARG A 252 -1.95 -30.27 -4.81
N ALA A 253 -3.01 -30.13 -4.03
CA ALA A 253 -3.37 -31.13 -3.05
C ALA A 253 -3.74 -32.44 -3.74
N PHE A 254 -3.38 -33.56 -3.15
CA PHE A 254 -3.81 -34.86 -3.63
C PHE A 254 -5.34 -34.96 -3.73
N THR A 255 -5.82 -35.50 -4.83
CA THR A 255 -7.25 -35.77 -5.02
C THR A 255 -7.72 -36.87 -4.05
N ASP A 256 -9.01 -36.91 -3.74
CA ASP A 256 -9.56 -37.93 -2.87
C ASP A 256 -9.33 -39.37 -3.44
N LYS A 257 -9.24 -39.49 -4.76
CA LYS A 257 -8.88 -40.71 -5.43
C LYS A 257 -7.44 -41.12 -5.09
N GLN A 258 -6.49 -40.23 -5.22
CA GLN A 258 -5.07 -40.49 -4.90
C GLN A 258 -4.88 -40.81 -3.41
N LYS A 259 -5.56 -40.07 -2.54
CA LYS A 259 -5.54 -40.31 -1.09
C LYS A 259 -6.05 -41.72 -0.78
N ARG A 260 -7.18 -42.11 -1.40
CA ARG A 260 -7.74 -43.45 -1.21
C ARG A 260 -6.83 -44.52 -1.77
N GLU A 261 -6.25 -44.36 -2.95
CA GLU A 261 -5.31 -45.32 -3.53
C GLU A 261 -4.06 -45.53 -2.66
N ALA A 262 -3.53 -44.43 -2.09
CA ALA A 262 -2.39 -44.50 -1.15
C ALA A 262 -2.78 -45.21 0.14
N PHE A 263 -3.94 -44.86 0.72
CA PHE A 263 -4.47 -45.52 1.93
C PHE A 263 -4.66 -47.02 1.77
N GLU A 264 -5.32 -47.47 0.70
CA GLU A 264 -5.54 -48.87 0.41
C GLU A 264 -4.21 -49.64 0.19
N ARG A 265 -3.26 -49.00 -0.52
CA ARG A 265 -1.92 -49.58 -0.73
C ARG A 265 -1.16 -49.80 0.58
N GLN A 266 -1.33 -48.88 1.55
CA GLN A 266 -0.72 -48.94 2.87
C GLN A 266 -1.55 -49.75 3.87
N LYS A 267 -2.76 -50.23 3.48
CA LYS A 267 -3.70 -50.95 4.32
C LYS A 267 -4.08 -50.21 5.60
N GLY A 268 -4.19 -48.87 5.53
CA GLY A 268 -4.47 -48.01 6.67
C GLY A 268 -3.31 -47.86 7.67
N ILE A 269 -2.14 -48.38 7.40
CA ILE A 269 -0.98 -48.33 8.31
C ILE A 269 -0.12 -47.10 7.98
N CYS A 270 0.10 -46.24 8.97
CA CYS A 270 0.98 -45.08 8.82
C CYS A 270 2.43 -45.56 8.66
N VAL A 271 3.10 -45.13 7.55
CA VAL A 271 4.50 -45.50 7.28
C VAL A 271 5.51 -44.91 8.27
N LYS A 272 5.14 -43.83 8.97
CA LYS A 272 6.02 -43.15 9.95
C LYS A 272 5.97 -43.80 11.34
N CYS A 273 4.79 -44.20 11.82
CA CYS A 273 4.63 -44.77 13.17
C CYS A 273 4.19 -46.22 13.22
N GLY A 274 3.79 -46.83 12.09
CA GLY A 274 3.34 -48.23 12.02
C GLY A 274 1.98 -48.51 12.66
N VAL A 275 1.22 -47.46 13.01
CA VAL A 275 -0.12 -47.58 13.62
C VAL A 275 -1.17 -47.56 12.52
N GLU A 276 -2.26 -48.30 12.71
CA GLU A 276 -3.42 -48.32 11.82
C GLU A 276 -4.35 -47.15 12.15
N PHE A 277 -4.85 -46.45 11.12
CA PHE A 277 -5.72 -45.29 11.19
C PHE A 277 -6.85 -45.40 10.17
N GLU A 278 -7.93 -44.66 10.40
CA GLU A 278 -8.97 -44.44 9.40
C GLU A 278 -8.53 -43.41 8.35
N ILE A 279 -9.09 -43.50 7.14
CA ILE A 279 -8.68 -42.61 6.01
C ILE A 279 -8.81 -41.12 6.31
N ASN A 280 -9.77 -40.73 7.14
CA ASN A 280 -10.01 -39.35 7.56
C ASN A 280 -9.05 -38.86 8.67
N GLU A 281 -8.28 -39.75 9.25
CA GLU A 281 -7.26 -39.47 10.27
C GLU A 281 -5.85 -39.37 9.65
N MET A 282 -5.71 -39.69 8.35
CA MET A 282 -4.44 -39.67 7.63
C MET A 282 -4.37 -38.55 6.62
N GLU A 283 -3.21 -37.88 6.55
CA GLU A 283 -2.89 -36.96 5.50
C GLU A 283 -1.99 -37.60 4.44
N ALA A 284 -2.30 -37.34 3.16
CA ALA A 284 -1.44 -37.79 2.07
C ALA A 284 -0.22 -36.84 1.97
N ASP A 285 0.95 -37.44 1.86
CA ASP A 285 2.23 -36.72 1.73
C ASP A 285 3.06 -37.39 0.63
N HIS A 286 3.99 -36.68 0.04
CA HIS A 286 4.92 -37.20 -0.94
C HIS A 286 5.95 -38.14 -0.24
N ILE A 287 6.22 -39.29 -0.83
CA ILE A 287 7.27 -40.25 -0.33
C ILE A 287 8.64 -39.59 -0.55
N THR A 288 8.85 -39.06 -1.73
CA THR A 288 9.99 -38.21 -2.06
C THR A 288 9.48 -36.76 -2.07
N PRO A 289 10.20 -35.82 -1.47
CA PRO A 289 9.81 -34.39 -1.56
C PRO A 289 9.55 -34.00 -3.01
N TRP A 290 8.53 -33.15 -3.23
CA TRP A 290 8.14 -32.72 -4.57
C TRP A 290 9.32 -32.10 -5.36
N HIS A 291 10.17 -31.32 -4.70
CA HIS A 291 11.36 -30.70 -5.31
C HIS A 291 12.46 -31.70 -5.70
N GLU A 292 12.37 -32.94 -5.25
CA GLU A 292 13.24 -34.06 -5.60
C GLU A 292 12.61 -35.00 -6.64
N GLY A 293 11.43 -34.62 -7.20
CA GLY A 293 10.70 -35.34 -8.24
C GLY A 293 9.71 -36.34 -7.69
N GLY A 294 9.19 -36.12 -6.47
CA GLY A 294 8.18 -36.93 -5.81
C GLY A 294 6.75 -36.66 -6.25
#